data_85ab4c844e9ebc67a86fce4c24c30a66
#
_entry.id   85ab4c844e9ebc67a86fce4c24c30a66
#
_cell.length_a   1.000
_cell.length_b   1.000
_cell.length_c   1.000
_cell.angle_alpha   90.00
_cell.angle_beta   90.00
_cell.angle_gamma   90.00
#
_symmetry.space_group_name_H-M   'P 1'
#
loop_
_entity.id
_entity.type
_entity.pdbx_description
1 polymer ?
#
loop_
_entity_poly.entity_id
_entity_poly.type
_entity_poly.pdbx_seq_one_letter_code
_entity_poly.pdbx_strand_id
1 'polypeptide(L)'
;MGASCPLFFMSVISYGVSTELDAVNSILMSVGESPVNTLTVQSPEVAIAQKTLRQVCREVQAEGWSYNTENEYPIDTDTNNQVIVPNNVLQMDLNIFQHGKDYNVVRRSDNGISKVYDKKNHTFTFENCDKLYFDMIWMIDFEDLPQPFKDLITARASRIASNRMVNNPQSAKLLEIDEASARALALEYETKQGDHNIFNDYQYQQDANTVYRPFKVLRRM
;
A
#
# COMPACT_ATOMS: atom_id res chain seq x y z
N MET A 1 -32.71 -51.61 -14.21
CA MET A 1 -31.32 -51.37 -14.61
C MET A 1 -31.16 -49.85 -14.79
N GLY A 2 -30.72 -49.19 -13.74
CA GLY A 2 -30.47 -47.75 -13.74
C GLY A 2 -28.99 -47.53 -13.97
N ALA A 3 -28.61 -46.95 -15.10
CA ALA A 3 -27.25 -46.55 -15.34
C ALA A 3 -26.98 -45.25 -14.61
N SER A 4 -26.17 -45.33 -13.56
CA SER A 4 -25.60 -44.18 -12.86
C SER A 4 -24.55 -43.53 -13.74
N CYS A 5 -24.83 -42.34 -14.22
CA CYS A 5 -23.88 -41.52 -14.95
C CYS A 5 -22.83 -41.01 -13.91
N PRO A 6 -21.52 -41.25 -14.12
CA PRO A 6 -20.51 -40.66 -13.24
C PRO A 6 -20.46 -39.18 -13.47
N LEU A 7 -20.76 -38.37 -12.46
CA LEU A 7 -20.49 -36.96 -12.40
C LEU A 7 -18.96 -36.74 -12.53
N PHE A 8 -18.54 -36.40 -13.71
CA PHE A 8 -17.18 -35.90 -13.96
C PHE A 8 -17.02 -34.57 -13.19
N PHE A 9 -16.37 -34.61 -12.04
CA PHE A 9 -15.88 -33.40 -11.38
C PHE A 9 -14.83 -32.78 -12.30
N MET A 10 -15.25 -31.90 -13.20
CA MET A 10 -14.34 -30.93 -13.80
C MET A 10 -13.77 -30.11 -12.63
N SER A 11 -12.50 -30.32 -12.32
CA SER A 11 -11.75 -29.38 -11.51
C SER A 11 -11.77 -28.06 -12.27
N VAL A 12 -12.61 -27.14 -11.80
CA VAL A 12 -12.57 -25.75 -12.29
C VAL A 12 -11.20 -25.22 -11.89
N ILE A 13 -10.30 -25.08 -12.87
CA ILE A 13 -9.06 -24.34 -12.67
C ILE A 13 -9.53 -22.92 -12.36
N SER A 14 -9.51 -22.56 -11.08
CA SER A 14 -9.80 -21.20 -10.65
C SER A 14 -8.59 -20.34 -11.03
N TYR A 15 -8.72 -19.54 -12.08
CA TYR A 15 -7.81 -18.45 -12.35
C TYR A 15 -8.11 -17.33 -11.32
N GLY A 16 -7.70 -17.57 -10.09
CA GLY A 16 -7.84 -16.61 -8.99
C GLY A 16 -6.83 -15.46 -9.08
N VAL A 17 -7.07 -14.47 -8.26
CA VAL A 17 -6.11 -13.37 -8.01
C VAL A 17 -4.83 -13.98 -7.40
N SER A 18 -3.65 -13.43 -7.73
CA SER A 18 -2.36 -13.92 -7.22
C SER A 18 -2.32 -13.91 -5.69
N THR A 19 -1.89 -15.03 -5.12
CA THR A 19 -1.71 -15.19 -3.67
C THR A 19 -0.29 -14.79 -3.23
N GLU A 20 -0.06 -14.63 -1.91
CA GLU A 20 1.29 -14.42 -1.36
C GLU A 20 2.22 -15.59 -1.74
N LEU A 21 1.70 -16.82 -1.78
CA LEU A 21 2.46 -18.00 -2.20
C LEU A 21 2.89 -17.92 -3.68
N ASP A 22 2.01 -17.48 -4.57
CA ASP A 22 2.34 -17.31 -5.99
C ASP A 22 3.41 -16.24 -6.18
N ALA A 23 3.32 -15.13 -5.46
CA ALA A 23 4.31 -14.07 -5.47
C ALA A 23 5.68 -14.55 -4.97
N VAL A 24 5.72 -15.28 -3.85
CA VAL A 24 6.95 -15.88 -3.32
C VAL A 24 7.55 -16.88 -4.30
N ASN A 25 6.74 -17.72 -4.94
CA ASN A 25 7.21 -18.67 -5.95
C ASN A 25 7.77 -17.96 -7.19
N SER A 26 7.16 -16.85 -7.61
CA SER A 26 7.69 -16.02 -8.70
C SER A 26 9.05 -15.42 -8.35
N ILE A 27 9.25 -14.97 -7.11
CA ILE A 27 10.53 -14.49 -6.60
C ILE A 27 11.56 -15.62 -6.60
N LEU A 28 11.22 -16.81 -6.10
CA LEU A 28 12.13 -17.97 -6.08
C LEU A 28 12.55 -18.37 -7.49
N MET A 29 11.61 -18.41 -8.43
CA MET A 29 11.92 -18.70 -9.83
C MET A 29 12.86 -17.66 -10.46
N SER A 30 12.75 -16.39 -10.08
CA SER A 30 13.64 -15.32 -10.58
C SER A 30 15.11 -15.47 -10.13
N VAL A 31 15.34 -16.20 -9.05
CA VAL A 31 16.69 -16.51 -8.53
C VAL A 31 17.16 -17.93 -8.90
N GLY A 32 16.33 -18.70 -9.62
CA GLY A 32 16.64 -20.05 -10.06
C GLY A 32 16.33 -21.14 -9.03
N GLU A 33 15.58 -20.81 -7.99
CA GLU A 33 15.14 -21.77 -6.98
C GLU A 33 13.81 -22.43 -7.36
N SER A 34 13.57 -23.61 -6.80
CA SER A 34 12.35 -24.35 -7.05
C SER A 34 11.17 -23.75 -6.29
N PRO A 35 9.95 -23.74 -6.88
CA PRO A 35 8.74 -23.29 -6.17
C PRO A 35 8.41 -24.19 -4.99
N VAL A 36 7.77 -23.62 -3.99
CA VAL A 36 7.30 -24.31 -2.78
C VAL A 36 5.79 -24.39 -2.74
N ASN A 37 5.26 -25.43 -2.07
CA ASN A 37 3.83 -25.63 -1.94
C ASN A 37 3.20 -24.90 -0.72
N THR A 38 4.04 -24.49 0.22
CA THR A 38 3.60 -23.77 1.44
C THR A 38 4.64 -22.76 1.88
N LEU A 39 4.22 -21.67 2.50
CA LEU A 39 5.11 -20.64 3.06
C LEU A 39 5.76 -21.03 4.40
N THR A 40 5.37 -22.17 4.97
CA THR A 40 5.92 -22.68 6.25
C THR A 40 7.24 -23.45 6.08
N VAL A 41 7.71 -23.61 4.85
CA VAL A 41 9.00 -24.28 4.57
C VAL A 41 10.14 -23.45 5.16
N GLN A 42 10.95 -24.11 6.02
CA GLN A 42 12.12 -23.49 6.65
C GLN A 42 13.33 -23.51 5.71
N SER A 43 13.24 -22.82 4.60
CA SER A 43 14.36 -22.59 3.68
C SER A 43 14.81 -21.13 3.81
N PRO A 44 16.12 -20.87 3.85
CA PRO A 44 16.65 -19.51 3.87
C PRO A 44 16.18 -18.67 2.68
N GLU A 45 16.07 -19.27 1.50
CA GLU A 45 15.65 -18.64 0.26
C GLU A 45 14.18 -18.17 0.36
N VAL A 46 13.29 -19.03 0.87
CA VAL A 46 11.88 -18.68 1.11
C VAL A 46 11.77 -17.54 2.12
N ALA A 47 12.54 -17.59 3.21
CA ALA A 47 12.53 -16.53 4.22
C ALA A 47 13.01 -15.18 3.64
N ILE A 48 14.04 -15.19 2.78
CA ILE A 48 14.52 -14.00 2.09
C ILE A 48 13.46 -13.48 1.12
N ALA A 49 12.83 -14.35 0.32
CA ALA A 49 11.78 -13.99 -0.62
C ALA A 49 10.58 -13.35 0.09
N GLN A 50 10.07 -13.97 1.16
CA GLN A 50 8.97 -13.40 1.98
C GLN A 50 9.34 -12.05 2.59
N LYS A 51 10.54 -11.94 3.18
CA LYS A 51 10.99 -10.68 3.78
C LYS A 51 11.11 -9.58 2.73
N THR A 52 11.61 -9.91 1.53
CA THR A 52 11.73 -8.96 0.43
C THR A 52 10.36 -8.55 -0.09
N LEU A 53 9.42 -9.50 -0.27
CA LEU A 53 8.03 -9.22 -0.67
C LEU A 53 7.36 -8.27 0.31
N ARG A 54 7.43 -8.53 1.61
CA ARG A 54 6.84 -7.68 2.65
C ARG A 54 7.49 -6.29 2.73
N GLN A 55 8.79 -6.20 2.48
CA GLN A 55 9.49 -4.92 2.41
C GLN A 55 8.96 -4.09 1.23
N VAL A 56 8.94 -4.68 0.03
CA VAL A 56 8.47 -4.00 -1.20
C VAL A 56 6.99 -3.66 -1.13
N CYS A 57 6.18 -4.54 -0.52
CA CYS A 57 4.77 -4.28 -0.29
C CYS A 57 4.54 -2.99 0.50
N ARG A 58 5.32 -2.76 1.57
CA ARG A 58 5.26 -1.50 2.33
C ARG A 58 5.76 -0.30 1.53
N GLU A 59 6.85 -0.47 0.76
CA GLU A 59 7.43 0.61 -0.05
C GLU A 59 6.47 1.09 -1.14
N VAL A 60 5.85 0.15 -1.87
CA VAL A 60 4.90 0.47 -2.94
C VAL A 60 3.63 1.11 -2.38
N GLN A 61 3.09 0.58 -1.29
CA GLN A 61 1.88 1.13 -0.69
C GLN A 61 2.11 2.51 -0.04
N ALA A 62 3.31 2.77 0.48
CA ALA A 62 3.66 4.07 1.04
C ALA A 62 3.75 5.19 -0.03
N GLU A 63 3.77 4.86 -1.33
CA GLU A 63 3.67 5.85 -2.41
C GLU A 63 2.31 6.57 -2.40
N GLY A 64 1.27 5.96 -1.83
CA GLY A 64 -0.09 6.51 -1.73
C GLY A 64 -0.84 6.39 -3.05
N TRP A 65 -1.70 5.38 -3.13
CA TRP A 65 -2.52 5.07 -4.30
C TRP A 65 -4.00 5.28 -3.96
N SER A 66 -4.86 5.41 -4.95
CA SER A 66 -6.29 5.63 -4.73
C SER A 66 -6.95 4.55 -3.85
N TYR A 67 -6.50 3.31 -3.97
CA TYR A 67 -7.07 2.19 -3.22
C TYR A 67 -6.70 2.18 -1.71
N ASN A 68 -5.63 2.87 -1.30
CA ASN A 68 -5.17 2.87 0.09
C ASN A 68 -5.02 4.26 0.71
N THR A 69 -5.48 5.30 0.01
CA THR A 69 -5.47 6.68 0.50
C THR A 69 -6.89 7.11 0.85
N GLU A 70 -7.09 7.57 2.07
CA GLU A 70 -8.34 8.14 2.54
C GLU A 70 -8.10 9.56 3.01
N ASN A 71 -8.91 10.48 2.48
CA ASN A 71 -8.91 11.88 2.87
C ASN A 71 -9.96 12.13 3.94
N GLU A 72 -9.68 13.05 4.84
CA GLU A 72 -10.60 13.47 5.90
C GLU A 72 -11.08 12.30 6.80
N TYR A 73 -10.21 11.31 7.03
CA TYR A 73 -10.56 10.19 7.89
C TYR A 73 -10.67 10.64 9.35
N PRO A 74 -11.83 10.45 10.01
CA PRO A 74 -12.03 10.88 11.39
C PRO A 74 -11.39 9.89 12.37
N ILE A 75 -10.59 10.39 13.30
CA ILE A 75 -10.13 9.61 14.46
C ILE A 75 -10.62 10.31 15.72
N ASP A 76 -11.33 9.55 16.55
CA ASP A 76 -11.83 10.04 17.83
C ASP A 76 -10.68 10.14 18.85
N THR A 77 -10.78 11.11 19.76
CA THR A 77 -9.90 11.20 20.92
C THR A 77 -10.32 10.16 21.97
N ASP A 78 -9.35 9.64 22.70
CA ASP A 78 -9.60 8.75 23.83
C ASP A 78 -10.09 9.51 25.08
N THR A 79 -10.33 8.79 26.17
CA THR A 79 -10.77 9.37 27.46
C THR A 79 -9.76 10.34 28.07
N ASN A 80 -8.51 10.34 27.60
CA ASN A 80 -7.43 11.24 28.01
C ASN A 80 -7.22 12.38 27.00
N ASN A 81 -8.14 12.58 26.07
CA ASN A 81 -8.04 13.53 24.96
C ASN A 81 -6.80 13.28 24.07
N GLN A 82 -6.39 12.03 23.90
CA GLN A 82 -5.27 11.63 23.07
C GLN A 82 -5.78 10.88 21.83
N VAL A 83 -5.05 11.01 20.72
CA VAL A 83 -5.37 10.30 19.48
C VAL A 83 -4.38 9.15 19.30
N ILE A 84 -4.89 7.93 19.30
CA ILE A 84 -4.12 6.70 19.05
C ILE A 84 -4.13 6.41 17.56
N VAL A 85 -2.93 6.26 16.99
CA VAL A 85 -2.75 5.95 15.57
C VAL A 85 -2.79 4.43 15.36
N PRO A 86 -3.66 3.90 14.48
CA PRO A 86 -3.67 2.48 14.14
C PRO A 86 -2.33 1.99 13.59
N ASN A 87 -1.99 0.74 13.86
CA ASN A 87 -0.69 0.18 13.49
C ASN A 87 -0.50 0.00 11.98
N ASN A 88 -1.59 -0.11 11.23
CA ASN A 88 -1.60 -0.28 9.78
C ASN A 88 -1.59 1.05 9.01
N VAL A 89 -1.34 2.16 9.66
CA VAL A 89 -1.16 3.47 9.01
C VAL A 89 0.29 3.62 8.58
N LEU A 90 0.53 3.81 7.28
CA LEU A 90 1.86 4.08 6.71
C LEU A 90 2.23 5.55 6.82
N GLN A 91 1.31 6.43 6.41
CA GLN A 91 1.48 7.88 6.49
C GLN A 91 0.19 8.51 6.99
N MET A 92 0.32 9.66 7.64
CA MET A 92 -0.80 10.48 8.06
C MET A 92 -0.39 11.96 8.08
N ASP A 93 -1.32 12.81 7.68
CA ASP A 93 -1.20 14.25 7.82
C ASP A 93 -2.53 14.84 8.30
N LEU A 94 -2.48 15.93 9.05
CA LEU A 94 -3.69 16.57 9.55
C LEU A 94 -4.37 17.33 8.41
N ASN A 95 -5.67 17.12 8.24
CA ASN A 95 -6.42 17.85 7.23
C ASN A 95 -6.54 19.33 7.59
N ILE A 96 -5.88 20.18 6.80
CA ILE A 96 -5.79 21.62 7.05
C ILE A 96 -7.14 22.30 6.82
N PHE A 97 -8.02 21.74 6.00
CA PHE A 97 -9.32 22.35 5.68
C PHE A 97 -10.29 22.24 6.86
N GLN A 98 -10.20 21.15 7.63
CA GLN A 98 -11.04 20.93 8.80
C GLN A 98 -10.49 21.62 10.06
N HIS A 99 -9.16 21.66 10.23
CA HIS A 99 -8.53 22.14 11.46
C HIS A 99 -7.73 23.44 11.30
N GLY A 100 -7.62 23.95 10.06
CA GLY A 100 -6.88 25.18 9.79
C GLY A 100 -5.40 25.07 10.20
N LYS A 101 -4.92 26.13 10.89
CA LYS A 101 -3.56 26.18 11.42
C LYS A 101 -3.51 25.99 12.95
N ASP A 102 -4.55 25.44 13.55
CA ASP A 102 -4.66 25.36 15.00
C ASP A 102 -3.66 24.38 15.58
N TYR A 103 -3.41 23.28 14.89
CA TYR A 103 -2.48 22.23 15.31
C TYR A 103 -1.36 22.03 14.25
N ASN A 104 -0.23 21.55 14.73
CA ASN A 104 0.87 21.06 13.91
C ASN A 104 1.29 19.69 14.42
N VAL A 105 0.72 18.64 13.82
CA VAL A 105 0.81 17.29 14.37
C VAL A 105 1.85 16.44 13.68
N VAL A 106 2.38 15.47 14.45
CA VAL A 106 3.24 14.40 13.95
C VAL A 106 2.93 13.11 14.71
N ARG A 107 3.20 11.99 14.07
CA ARG A 107 3.15 10.69 14.74
C ARG A 107 4.38 10.52 15.63
N ARG A 108 4.16 10.21 16.90
CA ARG A 108 5.22 9.82 17.86
C ARG A 108 4.81 8.58 18.65
N SER A 109 5.79 7.81 19.09
CA SER A 109 5.55 6.70 20.02
C SER A 109 5.70 7.21 21.45
N ASP A 110 4.72 6.88 22.28
CA ASP A 110 4.73 7.09 23.73
C ASP A 110 4.46 5.74 24.40
N ASN A 111 5.42 5.24 25.20
CA ASN A 111 5.36 3.92 25.84
C ASN A 111 5.00 2.76 24.90
N GLY A 112 5.51 2.79 23.65
CA GLY A 112 5.26 1.76 22.65
C GLY A 112 3.93 1.91 21.89
N ILE A 113 3.09 2.89 22.24
CA ILE A 113 1.84 3.20 21.55
C ILE A 113 2.08 4.36 20.60
N SER A 114 1.69 4.20 19.34
CA SER A 114 1.72 5.29 18.36
C SER A 114 0.60 6.28 18.65
N LYS A 115 0.96 7.54 18.89
CA LYS A 115 0.03 8.63 19.20
C LYS A 115 0.31 9.84 18.32
N VAL A 116 -0.68 10.69 18.17
CA VAL A 116 -0.54 12.01 17.55
C VAL A 116 0.05 12.98 18.57
N TYR A 117 1.07 13.73 18.17
CA TYR A 117 1.73 14.75 19.00
C TYR A 117 1.61 16.11 18.32
N ASP A 118 1.10 17.08 19.06
CA ASP A 118 1.09 18.47 18.59
C ASP A 118 2.43 19.15 18.89
N LYS A 119 3.14 19.54 17.83
CA LYS A 119 4.41 20.25 17.92
C LYS A 119 4.23 21.71 18.33
N LYS A 120 3.06 22.30 18.10
CA LYS A 120 2.78 23.71 18.42
C LYS A 120 2.62 23.91 19.92
N ASN A 121 1.85 23.01 20.56
CA ASN A 121 1.54 23.06 21.98
C ASN A 121 2.42 22.10 22.82
N HIS A 122 3.32 21.34 22.18
CA HIS A 122 4.21 20.37 22.81
C HIS A 122 3.49 19.31 23.68
N THR A 123 2.32 18.84 23.23
CA THR A 123 1.47 17.91 23.99
C THR A 123 0.94 16.77 23.12
N PHE A 124 0.51 15.66 23.77
CA PHE A 124 -0.27 14.59 23.15
C PHE A 124 -1.78 14.79 23.35
N THR A 125 -2.20 15.80 24.14
CA THR A 125 -3.60 16.03 24.48
C THR A 125 -4.20 17.12 23.60
N PHE A 126 -5.42 16.88 23.11
CA PHE A 126 -6.18 17.77 22.23
C PHE A 126 -7.44 18.23 22.99
N GLU A 127 -7.30 19.27 23.78
CA GLU A 127 -8.41 19.83 24.56
C GLU A 127 -9.46 20.45 23.63
N ASN A 128 -10.74 20.25 23.94
CA ASN A 128 -11.90 20.75 23.18
C ASN A 128 -12.02 20.22 21.75
N CYS A 129 -11.46 19.04 21.47
CA CYS A 129 -11.58 18.40 20.15
C CYS A 129 -11.99 16.93 20.33
N ASP A 130 -13.20 16.57 19.96
CA ASP A 130 -13.69 15.20 20.05
C ASP A 130 -13.13 14.32 18.92
N LYS A 131 -12.83 14.94 17.77
CA LYS A 131 -12.34 14.27 16.55
C LYS A 131 -11.29 15.09 15.85
N LEU A 132 -10.28 14.41 15.31
CA LEU A 132 -9.33 14.98 14.36
C LEU A 132 -9.48 14.28 12.99
N TYR A 133 -9.40 15.05 11.92
CA TYR A 133 -9.50 14.56 10.56
C TYR A 133 -8.12 14.51 9.91
N PHE A 134 -7.81 13.35 9.34
CA PHE A 134 -6.50 13.08 8.75
C PHE A 134 -6.60 12.62 7.32
N ASP A 135 -5.64 12.99 6.52
CA ASP A 135 -5.37 12.37 5.23
C ASP A 135 -4.40 11.21 5.48
N MET A 136 -4.81 9.98 5.18
CA MET A 136 -4.14 8.76 5.63
C MET A 136 -3.81 7.85 4.47
N ILE A 137 -2.65 7.19 4.56
CA ILE A 137 -2.26 6.09 3.69
C ILE A 137 -2.20 4.82 4.55
N TRP A 138 -3.01 3.84 4.15
CA TRP A 138 -3.16 2.59 4.87
C TRP A 138 -2.25 1.50 4.31
N MET A 139 -1.80 0.61 5.19
CA MET A 139 -1.23 -0.68 4.83
C MET A 139 -2.35 -1.69 4.70
N ILE A 140 -2.50 -2.27 3.52
CA ILE A 140 -3.47 -3.32 3.20
C ILE A 140 -2.70 -4.62 3.01
N ASP A 141 -3.27 -5.74 3.43
CA ASP A 141 -2.66 -7.05 3.27
C ASP A 141 -2.50 -7.41 1.78
N PHE A 142 -1.42 -8.13 1.45
CA PHE A 142 -1.10 -8.45 0.05
C PHE A 142 -2.25 -9.14 -0.68
N GLU A 143 -3.00 -10.01 0.00
CA GLU A 143 -4.14 -10.76 -0.56
C GLU A 143 -5.28 -9.84 -1.01
N ASP A 144 -5.45 -8.68 -0.37
CA ASP A 144 -6.54 -7.74 -0.61
C ASP A 144 -6.19 -6.64 -1.62
N LEU A 145 -4.95 -6.62 -2.13
CA LEU A 145 -4.51 -5.62 -3.10
C LEU A 145 -5.13 -5.84 -4.48
N PRO A 146 -5.37 -4.77 -5.27
CA PRO A 146 -5.71 -4.91 -6.68
C PRO A 146 -4.58 -5.60 -7.47
N GLN A 147 -4.93 -6.44 -8.45
CA GLN A 147 -3.97 -7.29 -9.17
C GLN A 147 -2.78 -6.53 -9.78
N PRO A 148 -2.93 -5.34 -10.43
CA PRO A 148 -1.80 -4.63 -10.99
C PRO A 148 -0.73 -4.24 -9.96
N PHE A 149 -1.13 -4.01 -8.70
CA PHE A 149 -0.20 -3.71 -7.62
C PHE A 149 0.48 -4.95 -7.07
N LYS A 150 -0.22 -6.10 -7.03
CA LYS A 150 0.39 -7.40 -6.72
C LYS A 150 1.49 -7.72 -7.72
N ASP A 151 1.22 -7.53 -9.00
CA ASP A 151 2.17 -7.77 -10.08
C ASP A 151 3.39 -6.82 -9.99
N LEU A 152 3.17 -5.53 -9.73
CA LEU A 152 4.24 -4.56 -9.51
C LEU A 152 5.11 -4.91 -8.30
N ILE A 153 4.49 -5.26 -7.18
CA ILE A 153 5.19 -5.66 -5.95
C ILE A 153 6.02 -6.91 -6.19
N THR A 154 5.44 -7.90 -6.86
CA THR A 154 6.12 -9.16 -7.18
C THR A 154 7.30 -8.94 -8.13
N ALA A 155 7.14 -8.16 -9.20
CA ALA A 155 8.20 -7.85 -10.14
C ALA A 155 9.36 -7.08 -9.46
N ARG A 156 9.07 -6.05 -8.66
CA ARG A 156 10.07 -5.30 -7.89
C ARG A 156 10.78 -6.17 -6.87
N ALA A 157 10.05 -7.03 -6.15
CA ALA A 157 10.62 -7.96 -5.18
C ALA A 157 11.52 -8.99 -5.85
N SER A 158 11.14 -9.52 -7.02
CA SER A 158 11.93 -10.45 -7.82
C SER A 158 13.26 -9.83 -8.25
N ARG A 159 13.26 -8.59 -8.74
CA ARG A 159 14.48 -7.87 -9.09
C ARG A 159 15.40 -7.66 -7.88
N ILE A 160 14.84 -7.23 -6.76
CA ILE A 160 15.62 -6.99 -5.53
C ILE A 160 16.20 -8.31 -4.99
N ALA A 161 15.41 -9.39 -4.96
CA ALA A 161 15.86 -10.70 -4.51
C ALA A 161 16.96 -11.25 -5.43
N SER A 162 16.79 -11.17 -6.75
CA SER A 162 17.79 -11.60 -7.73
C SER A 162 19.12 -10.85 -7.56
N ASN A 163 19.06 -9.53 -7.36
CA ASN A 163 20.28 -8.74 -7.12
C ASN A 163 20.99 -9.10 -5.80
N ARG A 164 20.24 -9.49 -4.77
CA ARG A 164 20.81 -9.87 -3.46
C ARG A 164 21.38 -11.28 -3.44
N MET A 165 20.78 -12.20 -4.19
CA MET A 165 21.10 -13.64 -4.12
C MET A 165 22.01 -14.11 -5.25
N VAL A 166 21.77 -13.63 -6.48
CA VAL A 166 22.44 -14.13 -7.69
C VAL A 166 23.47 -13.14 -8.24
N ASN A 167 23.19 -11.84 -8.13
CA ASN A 167 24.03 -10.75 -8.63
C ASN A 167 24.45 -10.89 -10.11
N ASN A 168 23.48 -11.27 -10.98
CA ASN A 168 23.71 -11.40 -12.42
C ASN A 168 23.22 -10.14 -13.15
N PRO A 169 24.10 -9.34 -13.80
CA PRO A 169 23.72 -8.10 -14.47
C PRO A 169 22.75 -8.27 -15.65
N GLN A 170 22.80 -9.43 -16.33
CA GLN A 170 21.91 -9.69 -17.46
C GLN A 170 20.49 -9.97 -16.98
N SER A 171 20.34 -10.81 -15.97
CA SER A 171 19.06 -11.11 -15.31
C SER A 171 18.45 -9.84 -14.70
N ALA A 172 19.27 -9.02 -14.06
CA ALA A 172 18.83 -7.76 -13.45
C ALA A 172 18.20 -6.81 -14.47
N LYS A 173 18.75 -6.69 -15.69
CA LYS A 173 18.19 -5.84 -16.75
C LYS A 173 16.83 -6.35 -17.24
N LEU A 174 16.64 -7.66 -17.37
CA LEU A 174 15.36 -8.24 -17.78
C LEU A 174 14.30 -7.98 -16.71
N LEU A 175 14.62 -8.22 -15.45
CA LEU A 175 13.71 -7.96 -14.32
C LEU A 175 13.41 -6.46 -14.13
N GLU A 176 14.31 -5.57 -14.53
CA GLU A 176 14.03 -4.12 -14.55
C GLU A 176 12.98 -3.75 -15.63
N ILE A 177 13.03 -4.39 -16.79
CA ILE A 177 12.03 -4.21 -17.85
C ILE A 177 10.67 -4.74 -17.37
N ASP A 178 10.64 -5.90 -16.72
CA ASP A 178 9.41 -6.49 -16.18
C ASP A 178 8.80 -5.57 -15.10
N GLU A 179 9.62 -5.02 -14.18
CA GLU A 179 9.15 -4.05 -13.19
C GLU A 179 8.61 -2.77 -13.84
N ALA A 180 9.30 -2.25 -14.86
CA ALA A 180 8.85 -1.05 -15.58
C ALA A 180 7.51 -1.29 -16.28
N SER A 181 7.31 -2.47 -16.87
CA SER A 181 6.05 -2.86 -17.49
C SER A 181 4.92 -3.00 -16.46
N ALA A 182 5.19 -3.66 -15.35
CA ALA A 182 4.21 -3.80 -14.25
C ALA A 182 3.84 -2.44 -13.65
N ARG A 183 4.83 -1.52 -13.50
CA ARG A 183 4.56 -0.16 -13.02
C ARG A 183 3.69 0.63 -13.99
N ALA A 184 3.90 0.47 -15.30
CA ALA A 184 3.07 1.12 -16.31
C ALA A 184 1.60 0.66 -16.23
N LEU A 185 1.37 -0.65 -16.02
CA LEU A 185 0.02 -1.21 -15.82
C LEU A 185 -0.63 -0.72 -14.53
N ALA A 186 0.13 -0.63 -13.45
CA ALA A 186 -0.37 -0.09 -12.18
C ALA A 186 -0.77 1.39 -12.32
N LEU A 187 0.03 2.21 -13.01
CA LEU A 187 -0.30 3.60 -13.29
C LEU A 187 -1.51 3.74 -14.23
N GLU A 188 -1.64 2.87 -15.22
CA GLU A 188 -2.83 2.82 -16.09
C GLU A 188 -4.10 2.49 -15.28
N TYR A 189 -4.01 1.53 -14.35
CA TYR A 189 -5.10 1.20 -13.45
C TYR A 189 -5.47 2.40 -12.56
N GLU A 190 -4.47 3.07 -11.96
CA GLU A 190 -4.67 4.25 -11.12
C GLU A 190 -5.37 5.38 -11.88
N THR A 191 -4.94 5.66 -13.11
CA THR A 191 -5.57 6.70 -13.93
C THR A 191 -7.02 6.38 -14.31
N LYS A 192 -7.34 5.09 -14.48
CA LYS A 192 -8.72 4.64 -14.74
C LYS A 192 -9.61 4.75 -13.50
N GLN A 193 -9.05 4.49 -12.30
CA GLN A 193 -9.80 4.61 -11.05
C GLN A 193 -10.05 6.07 -10.66
N GLY A 194 -9.10 6.95 -10.95
CA GLY A 194 -9.16 8.36 -10.58
C GLY A 194 -10.17 9.19 -11.37
N ASP A 195 -10.82 8.63 -12.42
CA ASP A 195 -11.80 9.31 -13.29
C ASP A 195 -11.40 10.76 -13.65
N HIS A 196 -10.09 10.98 -13.86
CA HIS A 196 -9.53 12.30 -14.14
C HIS A 196 -10.03 12.84 -15.48
N ASN A 197 -11.22 13.44 -15.45
CA ASN A 197 -11.77 14.15 -16.59
C ASN A 197 -11.40 15.63 -16.50
N ILE A 198 -10.49 16.06 -17.36
CA ILE A 198 -10.04 17.46 -17.46
C ILE A 198 -11.22 18.44 -17.66
N PHE A 199 -12.35 17.96 -18.18
CA PHE A 199 -13.53 18.77 -18.49
C PHE A 199 -14.58 18.80 -17.36
N ASN A 200 -14.52 17.92 -16.37
CA ASN A 200 -15.46 17.86 -15.24
C ASN A 200 -14.98 18.56 -13.96
N ASP A 201 -13.99 19.42 -14.05
CA ASP A 201 -13.35 20.12 -12.92
C ASP A 201 -14.31 21.07 -12.15
N TYR A 202 -15.54 21.23 -12.60
CA TYR A 202 -16.52 22.12 -11.96
C TYR A 202 -17.26 21.50 -10.76
N GLN A 203 -17.34 20.18 -10.65
CA GLN A 203 -18.06 19.51 -9.54
C GLN A 203 -17.14 19.16 -8.36
N TYR A 204 -15.83 19.09 -8.59
CA TYR A 204 -14.83 18.74 -7.58
C TYR A 204 -13.98 19.94 -7.09
N GLN A 205 -14.50 21.16 -7.21
CA GLN A 205 -13.75 22.34 -6.74
C GLN A 205 -13.50 22.37 -5.22
N GLN A 206 -14.20 21.55 -4.44
CA GLN A 206 -13.87 21.35 -3.03
C GLN A 206 -12.77 20.27 -2.82
N ASP A 207 -12.76 19.18 -3.61
CA ASP A 207 -11.83 18.06 -3.42
C ASP A 207 -10.57 18.14 -4.29
N ALA A 208 -10.66 18.79 -5.47
CA ALA A 208 -9.53 18.98 -6.40
C ALA A 208 -8.40 19.88 -5.83
N ASN A 209 -8.54 20.32 -4.60
CA ASN A 209 -7.51 21.12 -3.93
C ASN A 209 -6.33 20.28 -3.42
N THR A 210 -6.43 18.96 -3.38
CA THR A 210 -5.39 18.05 -2.90
C THR A 210 -4.49 17.55 -4.01
N VAL A 211 -4.94 17.51 -5.28
CA VAL A 211 -4.13 17.03 -6.39
C VAL A 211 -3.33 18.19 -7.00
N TYR A 212 -2.04 18.16 -6.72
CA TYR A 212 -0.95 18.89 -7.41
C TYR A 212 -1.29 20.28 -8.01
N ARG A 213 -1.40 21.28 -7.17
CA ARG A 213 -1.36 22.69 -7.60
C ARG A 213 -0.01 23.31 -7.20
N PRO A 214 0.96 23.43 -8.12
CA PRO A 214 2.28 24.01 -7.82
C PRO A 214 2.19 25.46 -7.31
N PHE A 215 1.10 26.17 -7.60
CA PHE A 215 0.88 27.55 -7.15
C PHE A 215 0.39 27.68 -5.69
N LYS A 216 -0.08 26.60 -5.02
CA LYS A 216 -0.45 26.69 -3.60
C LYS A 216 0.73 26.66 -2.65
N VAL A 217 1.88 26.13 -3.09
CA VAL A 217 3.11 26.15 -2.29
C VAL A 217 3.59 27.59 -2.06
N LEU A 218 3.34 28.51 -2.99
CA LEU A 218 3.72 29.93 -2.88
C LEU A 218 2.82 30.77 -1.95
N ARG A 219 1.68 30.24 -1.50
CA ARG A 219 0.76 30.93 -0.57
C ARG A 219 1.07 30.66 0.92
N ARG A 220 2.11 29.89 1.22
CA ARG A 220 2.58 29.60 2.59
C ARG A 220 3.65 30.58 3.09
N MET A 221 3.88 31.68 2.37
CA MET A 221 4.68 32.80 2.85
C MET A 221 3.79 33.89 3.41
#